data_a5aff1c0a0f27993068012bf3b0a7375
#
_entry.id   a5aff1c0a0f27993068012bf3b0a7375
#
_cell.length_a   1.000
_cell.length_b   1.000
_cell.length_c   1.000
_cell.angle_alpha   90.00
_cell.angle_beta   90.00
_cell.angle_gamma   90.00
#
_symmetry.space_group_name_H-M   'P 1'
#
loop_
_entity.id
_entity.type
_entity.pdbx_description
1 polymer ?
#
loop_
_entity_poly.entity_id
_entity_poly.type
_entity_poly.pdbx_seq_one_letter_code
_entity_poly.pdbx_strand_id
1 'polypeptide(L)'
;MESINNRRTIRKYKQEDISASLLNDLLEKAFRASTMGNMQLYSVIVTRDKQMKERLAPAHFNQPMVTGAPVVLTFCADFNRFSKWCRERKAVPGYDNPISFLNAATDALLVTQNFCTLAEENGLGICFLGTTIYNPDQIIDILQLPELVMP
;
A
#
# COMPACT_ATOMS: atom_id res chain seq x y z
N MET A 1 19.97 14.03 3.83
CA MET A 1 19.08 12.89 3.48
C MET A 1 19.93 11.73 2.96
N GLU A 2 20.51 10.97 3.89
CA GLU A 2 21.34 9.81 3.52
C GLU A 2 20.49 8.64 2.96
N SER A 3 19.24 8.51 3.39
CA SER A 3 18.32 7.48 2.92
C SER A 3 18.16 7.50 1.39
N ILE A 4 18.01 8.67 0.79
CA ILE A 4 17.85 8.79 -0.67
C ILE A 4 19.14 8.41 -1.40
N ASN A 5 20.28 8.84 -0.90
CA ASN A 5 21.59 8.57 -1.53
C ASN A 5 21.99 7.09 -1.42
N ASN A 6 21.62 6.44 -0.31
CA ASN A 6 21.96 5.05 -0.01
C ASN A 6 20.83 4.05 -0.32
N ARG A 7 19.74 4.53 -0.92
CA ARG A 7 18.56 3.72 -1.19
C ARG A 7 18.89 2.50 -2.03
N ARG A 8 18.47 1.34 -1.54
CA ARG A 8 18.58 0.07 -2.28
C ARG A 8 17.43 -0.86 -1.90
N THR A 9 17.05 -1.73 -2.81
CA THR A 9 16.06 -2.77 -2.56
C THR A 9 16.62 -3.85 -1.64
N ILE A 10 15.96 -4.07 -0.50
CA ILE A 10 16.30 -5.09 0.48
C ILE A 10 15.32 -6.25 0.37
N ARG A 11 15.82 -7.47 0.13
CA ARG A 11 15.01 -8.69 -0.07
C ARG A 11 15.21 -9.76 1.00
N LYS A 12 16.13 -9.54 1.94
CA LYS A 12 16.34 -10.40 3.12
C LYS A 12 16.18 -9.56 4.37
N TYR A 13 15.37 -10.03 5.29
CA TYR A 13 15.01 -9.30 6.49
C TYR A 13 15.48 -10.05 7.73
N LYS A 14 15.71 -9.30 8.80
CA LYS A 14 15.89 -9.85 10.13
C LYS A 14 14.59 -10.49 10.62
N GLN A 15 14.70 -11.47 11.52
CA GLN A 15 13.54 -12.07 12.18
C GLN A 15 13.14 -11.25 13.42
N GLU A 16 13.01 -9.95 13.22
CA GLU A 16 12.60 -8.98 14.23
C GLU A 16 11.32 -8.30 13.76
N ASP A 17 10.34 -8.21 14.63
CA ASP A 17 9.08 -7.54 14.27
C ASP A 17 9.24 -6.01 14.37
N ILE A 18 8.41 -5.30 13.62
CA ILE A 18 8.31 -3.84 13.66
C ILE A 18 7.22 -3.49 14.67
N SER A 19 7.52 -2.68 15.69
CA SER A 19 6.52 -2.29 16.67
C SER A 19 5.32 -1.59 16.01
N ALA A 20 4.14 -1.81 16.56
CA ALA A 20 2.93 -1.16 16.06
C ALA A 20 3.04 0.37 16.15
N SER A 21 3.68 0.88 17.20
CA SER A 21 3.89 2.34 17.39
C SER A 21 4.77 2.93 16.28
N LEU A 22 5.88 2.28 15.95
CA LEU A 22 6.76 2.73 14.85
C LEU A 22 6.03 2.68 13.51
N LEU A 23 5.35 1.58 13.21
CA LEU A 23 4.63 1.45 11.95
C LEU A 23 3.54 2.51 11.80
N ASN A 24 2.76 2.76 12.86
CA ASN A 24 1.72 3.78 12.85
C ASN A 24 2.30 5.18 12.68
N ASP A 25 3.38 5.52 13.38
CA ASP A 25 4.07 6.81 13.23
C ASP A 25 4.57 7.03 11.79
N LEU A 26 5.13 6.00 11.18
CA LEU A 26 5.57 6.06 9.77
C LEU A 26 4.40 6.23 8.80
N LEU A 27 3.29 5.52 9.02
CA LEU A 27 2.08 5.66 8.19
C LEU A 27 1.45 7.04 8.34
N GLU A 28 1.30 7.56 9.56
CA GLU A 28 0.76 8.90 9.80
C GLU A 28 1.58 9.99 9.11
N LYS A 29 2.91 9.88 9.16
CA LYS A 29 3.81 10.79 8.44
C LYS A 29 3.70 10.62 6.92
N ALA A 30 3.59 9.38 6.44
CA ALA A 30 3.43 9.11 5.01
C ALA A 30 2.13 9.69 4.46
N PHE A 31 1.05 9.68 5.24
CA PHE A 31 -0.25 10.25 4.88
C PHE A 31 -0.25 11.77 4.74
N ARG A 32 0.88 12.43 5.03
CA ARG A 32 1.09 13.86 4.70
C ARG A 32 1.51 14.08 3.24
N ALA A 33 1.61 13.03 2.43
CA ALA A 33 1.85 13.15 0.99
C ALA A 33 0.76 13.98 0.31
N SER A 34 1.13 14.66 -0.78
CA SER A 34 0.18 15.36 -1.62
C SER A 34 -0.80 14.38 -2.26
N THR A 35 -2.08 14.79 -2.38
CA THR A 35 -3.12 13.98 -3.04
C THR A 35 -3.95 14.84 -3.98
N MET A 36 -4.55 14.22 -4.99
CA MET A 36 -5.38 14.90 -5.97
C MET A 36 -6.61 15.51 -5.31
N GLY A 37 -6.73 16.84 -5.40
CA GLY A 37 -7.86 17.59 -4.81
C GLY A 37 -8.07 17.34 -3.31
N ASN A 38 -7.05 16.88 -2.59
CA ASN A 38 -7.12 16.45 -1.19
C ASN A 38 -8.18 15.34 -0.95
N MET A 39 -8.46 14.51 -1.96
CA MET A 39 -9.45 13.43 -1.86
C MET A 39 -8.92 12.21 -1.12
N GLN A 40 -7.58 12.02 -1.07
CA GLN A 40 -6.92 10.93 -0.36
C GLN A 40 -7.43 9.55 -0.81
N LEU A 41 -7.34 9.29 -2.11
CA LEU A 41 -7.94 8.15 -2.82
C LEU A 41 -7.11 6.87 -2.68
N TYR A 42 -6.69 6.54 -1.48
CA TYR A 42 -5.89 5.36 -1.20
C TYR A 42 -6.27 4.70 0.13
N SER A 43 -5.94 3.44 0.24
CA SER A 43 -6.00 2.68 1.50
C SER A 43 -4.73 1.86 1.64
N VAL A 44 -4.37 1.51 2.88
CA VAL A 44 -3.20 0.68 3.17
C VAL A 44 -3.63 -0.52 4.02
N ILE A 45 -3.33 -1.72 3.53
CA ILE A 45 -3.57 -2.96 4.27
C ILE A 45 -2.26 -3.43 4.87
N VAL A 46 -2.27 -3.63 6.18
CA VAL A 46 -1.12 -4.12 6.94
C VAL A 46 -1.27 -5.61 7.17
N THR A 47 -0.44 -6.41 6.54
CA THR A 47 -0.44 -7.87 6.67
C THR A 47 0.76 -8.31 7.51
N ARG A 48 0.49 -8.77 8.74
CA ARG A 48 1.48 -9.37 9.66
C ARG A 48 1.27 -10.87 9.80
N ASP A 49 0.04 -11.31 9.70
CA ASP A 49 -0.34 -12.72 9.87
C ASP A 49 0.39 -13.62 8.89
N LYS A 50 1.00 -14.68 9.43
CA LYS A 50 1.81 -15.62 8.64
C LYS A 50 0.98 -16.35 7.60
N GLN A 51 -0.21 -16.81 7.95
CA GLN A 51 -1.08 -17.55 7.05
C GLN A 51 -1.56 -16.65 5.91
N MET A 52 -1.88 -15.39 6.22
CA MET A 52 -2.25 -14.42 5.19
C MET A 52 -1.09 -14.13 4.23
N LYS A 53 0.14 -14.00 4.73
CA LYS A 53 1.33 -13.83 3.87
C LYS A 53 1.57 -15.08 2.99
N GLU A 54 1.36 -16.28 3.53
CA GLU A 54 1.44 -17.53 2.75
C GLU A 54 0.36 -17.59 1.66
N ARG A 55 -0.85 -17.10 1.91
CA ARG A 55 -1.90 -16.99 0.90
C ARG A 55 -1.58 -15.95 -0.18
N LEU A 56 -0.93 -14.85 0.16
CA LEU A 56 -0.50 -13.82 -0.78
C LEU A 56 0.70 -14.25 -1.64
N ALA A 57 1.54 -15.14 -1.15
CA ALA A 57 2.79 -15.52 -1.83
C ALA A 57 2.60 -15.98 -3.29
N PRO A 58 1.62 -16.83 -3.65
CA PRO A 58 1.37 -17.22 -5.04
C PRO A 58 1.08 -16.04 -5.97
N ALA A 59 0.31 -15.03 -5.53
CA ALA A 59 0.03 -13.84 -6.32
C ALA A 59 1.30 -13.05 -6.65
N HIS A 60 2.34 -13.23 -5.85
CA HIS A 60 3.67 -12.63 -6.03
C HIS A 60 4.71 -13.65 -6.52
N PHE A 61 4.30 -14.69 -7.25
CA PHE A 61 5.18 -15.75 -7.80
C PHE A 61 6.06 -16.43 -6.74
N ASN A 62 5.54 -16.59 -5.53
CA ASN A 62 6.21 -17.18 -4.38
C ASN A 62 7.56 -16.51 -4.04
N GLN A 63 7.68 -15.21 -4.26
CA GLN A 63 8.88 -14.47 -3.90
C GLN A 63 9.11 -14.53 -2.38
N PRO A 64 10.31 -14.93 -1.93
CA PRO A 64 10.56 -15.23 -0.52
C PRO A 64 10.41 -14.01 0.41
N MET A 65 10.50 -12.78 -0.12
CA MET A 65 10.31 -11.59 0.68
C MET A 65 8.85 -11.40 1.14
N VAL A 66 7.87 -12.01 0.47
CA VAL A 66 6.46 -11.92 0.90
C VAL A 66 6.23 -12.61 2.23
N THR A 67 6.75 -13.82 2.38
CA THR A 67 6.63 -14.59 3.64
C THR A 67 7.72 -14.23 4.65
N GLY A 68 8.89 -13.80 4.18
CA GLY A 68 10.05 -13.50 5.03
C GLY A 68 10.04 -12.10 5.65
N ALA A 69 9.26 -11.15 5.13
CA ALA A 69 9.14 -9.83 5.73
C ALA A 69 8.29 -9.88 7.02
N PRO A 70 8.65 -9.13 8.08
CA PRO A 70 7.81 -9.02 9.26
C PRO A 70 6.44 -8.40 8.93
N VAL A 71 6.41 -7.45 8.00
CA VAL A 71 5.19 -6.76 7.56
C VAL A 71 5.16 -6.68 6.04
N VAL A 72 4.01 -6.99 5.45
CA VAL A 72 3.68 -6.69 4.05
C VAL A 72 2.64 -5.58 4.05
N LEU A 73 2.90 -4.51 3.30
CA LEU A 73 1.97 -3.41 3.12
C LEU A 73 1.43 -3.45 1.69
N THR A 74 0.10 -3.51 1.56
CA THR A 74 -0.57 -3.36 0.27
C THR A 74 -1.18 -1.97 0.20
N PHE A 75 -0.59 -1.11 -0.61
CA PHE A 75 -1.12 0.22 -0.90
C PHE A 75 -2.11 0.08 -2.07
N CYS A 76 -3.35 0.49 -1.83
CA CYS A 76 -4.43 0.34 -2.78
C CYS A 76 -4.87 1.71 -3.33
N ALA A 77 -5.10 1.79 -4.62
CA ALA A 77 -5.92 2.82 -5.23
C ALA A 77 -7.36 2.61 -4.76
N ASP A 78 -7.95 3.56 -4.02
CA ASP A 78 -9.25 3.38 -3.35
C ASP A 78 -10.20 4.52 -3.67
N PHE A 79 -11.08 4.26 -4.61
CA PHE A 79 -12.21 5.13 -4.93
C PHE A 79 -13.50 4.78 -4.18
N ASN A 80 -13.56 3.60 -3.56
CA ASN A 80 -14.73 3.14 -2.82
C ASN A 80 -15.03 4.06 -1.64
N ARG A 81 -14.00 4.39 -0.86
CA ARG A 81 -14.14 5.25 0.32
C ARG A 81 -14.69 6.63 -0.03
N PHE A 82 -14.14 7.27 -1.07
CA PHE A 82 -14.60 8.58 -1.52
C PHE A 82 -16.02 8.53 -2.09
N SER A 83 -16.34 7.50 -2.86
CA SER A 83 -17.69 7.28 -3.39
C SER A 83 -18.72 7.09 -2.28
N LYS A 84 -18.39 6.35 -1.22
CA LYS A 84 -19.23 6.23 -0.02
C LYS A 84 -19.46 7.57 0.66
N TRP A 85 -18.38 8.33 0.85
CA TRP A 85 -18.47 9.67 1.45
C TRP A 85 -19.35 10.60 0.63
N CYS A 86 -19.25 10.60 -0.71
CA CYS A 86 -20.12 11.37 -1.59
C CYS A 86 -21.60 11.01 -1.37
N ARG A 87 -21.92 9.70 -1.33
CA ARG A 87 -23.31 9.24 -1.11
C ARG A 87 -23.87 9.69 0.25
N GLU A 88 -23.10 9.61 1.31
CA GLU A 88 -23.47 10.11 2.64
C GLU A 88 -23.73 11.61 2.64
N ARG A 89 -23.00 12.37 1.82
CA ARG A 89 -23.19 13.82 1.60
C ARG A 89 -24.25 14.14 0.55
N LYS A 90 -25.02 13.16 0.06
CA LYS A 90 -26.04 13.30 -0.98
C LYS A 90 -25.49 13.87 -2.30
N ALA A 91 -24.20 13.68 -2.55
CA ALA A 91 -23.55 13.98 -3.81
C ALA A 91 -23.55 12.74 -4.70
N VAL A 92 -23.67 12.93 -6.01
CA VAL A 92 -23.55 11.84 -6.98
C VAL A 92 -22.08 11.61 -7.29
N PRO A 93 -21.48 10.45 -6.96
CA PRO A 93 -20.11 10.15 -7.33
C PRO A 93 -20.02 9.92 -8.84
N GLY A 94 -19.23 10.74 -9.53
CA GLY A 94 -19.02 10.66 -10.98
C GLY A 94 -17.70 9.97 -11.37
N TYR A 95 -17.26 8.96 -10.60
CA TYR A 95 -15.87 8.57 -10.60
C TYR A 95 -15.62 7.10 -10.95
N ASP A 96 -16.50 6.48 -11.70
CA ASP A 96 -16.25 5.15 -12.26
C ASP A 96 -15.72 5.31 -13.70
N ASN A 97 -14.46 5.71 -13.81
CA ASN A 97 -13.82 5.96 -15.09
C ASN A 97 -12.27 5.90 -14.98
N PRO A 98 -11.55 5.78 -16.11
CA PRO A 98 -10.08 5.66 -16.10
C PRO A 98 -9.34 6.85 -15.45
N ILE A 99 -9.89 8.07 -15.54
CA ILE A 99 -9.27 9.27 -14.93
C ILE A 99 -9.30 9.13 -13.40
N SER A 100 -10.39 8.65 -12.87
CA SER A 100 -10.56 8.40 -11.43
C SER A 100 -9.60 7.34 -10.92
N PHE A 101 -9.44 6.27 -11.69
CA PHE A 101 -8.43 5.25 -11.39
C PHE A 101 -7.02 5.85 -11.40
N LEU A 102 -6.68 6.65 -12.41
CA LEU A 102 -5.36 7.30 -12.49
C LEU A 102 -5.11 8.21 -11.29
N ASN A 103 -6.11 8.98 -10.85
CA ASN A 103 -6.01 9.83 -9.67
C ASN A 103 -5.74 9.00 -8.41
N ALA A 104 -6.50 7.91 -8.22
CA ALA A 104 -6.33 7.04 -7.06
C ALA A 104 -4.98 6.30 -7.06
N ALA A 105 -4.54 5.81 -8.21
CA ALA A 105 -3.23 5.18 -8.37
C ALA A 105 -2.09 6.18 -8.08
N THR A 106 -2.23 7.42 -8.55
CA THR A 106 -1.24 8.48 -8.27
C THR A 106 -1.16 8.76 -6.78
N ASP A 107 -2.28 8.93 -6.09
CA ASP A 107 -2.32 9.16 -4.65
C ASP A 107 -1.66 7.99 -3.89
N ALA A 108 -2.00 6.76 -4.24
CA ALA A 108 -1.40 5.56 -3.64
C ALA A 108 0.12 5.51 -3.83
N LEU A 109 0.62 5.81 -5.04
CA LEU A 109 2.05 5.80 -5.34
C LEU A 109 2.81 6.90 -4.59
N LEU A 110 2.25 8.11 -4.48
CA LEU A 110 2.86 9.21 -3.73
C LEU A 110 3.00 8.86 -2.24
N VAL A 111 1.95 8.33 -1.63
CA VAL A 111 1.97 7.89 -0.23
C VAL A 111 2.95 6.73 -0.03
N THR A 112 2.97 5.78 -0.95
CA THR A 112 3.89 4.63 -0.89
C THR A 112 5.33 5.10 -0.93
N GLN A 113 5.70 6.00 -1.85
CA GLN A 113 7.07 6.50 -1.94
C GLN A 113 7.45 7.30 -0.69
N ASN A 114 6.52 8.11 -0.16
CA ASN A 114 6.75 8.85 1.07
C ASN A 114 7.01 7.90 2.25
N PHE A 115 6.18 6.85 2.40
CA PHE A 115 6.39 5.81 3.40
C PHE A 115 7.76 5.12 3.24
N CYS A 116 8.14 4.77 2.03
CA CYS A 116 9.42 4.09 1.77
C CYS A 116 10.62 4.94 2.21
N THR A 117 10.61 6.22 1.89
CA THR A 117 11.67 7.15 2.31
C THR A 117 11.75 7.24 3.84
N LEU A 118 10.60 7.38 4.51
CA LEU A 118 10.53 7.42 5.97
C LEU A 118 11.00 6.11 6.62
N ALA A 119 10.61 4.98 6.05
CA ALA A 119 11.01 3.66 6.54
C ALA A 119 12.55 3.49 6.46
N GLU A 120 13.16 3.84 5.33
CA GLU A 120 14.61 3.77 5.14
C GLU A 120 15.35 4.75 6.07
N GLU A 121 14.82 5.93 6.34
CA GLU A 121 15.40 6.87 7.32
C GLU A 121 15.35 6.33 8.75
N ASN A 122 14.40 5.45 9.05
CA ASN A 122 14.29 4.76 10.33
C ASN A 122 14.97 3.38 10.36
N GLY A 123 15.88 3.11 9.40
CA GLY A 123 16.70 1.90 9.37
C GLY A 123 15.96 0.64 8.90
N LEU A 124 14.76 0.77 8.32
CA LEU A 124 14.00 -0.35 7.77
C LEU A 124 14.38 -0.56 6.30
N GLY A 125 14.54 -1.83 5.92
CA GLY A 125 14.75 -2.22 4.52
C GLY A 125 13.41 -2.42 3.81
N ILE A 126 13.28 -1.92 2.59
CA ILE A 126 12.06 -2.04 1.79
C ILE A 126 12.30 -2.77 0.46
N CYS A 127 11.24 -3.40 -0.05
CA CYS A 127 11.19 -3.96 -1.39
C CYS A 127 9.80 -3.73 -1.99
N PHE A 128 9.73 -3.03 -3.10
CA PHE A 128 8.52 -2.96 -3.91
C PHE A 128 8.26 -4.30 -4.62
N LEU A 129 7.04 -4.78 -4.55
CA LEU A 129 6.59 -5.98 -5.25
C LEU A 129 5.82 -5.57 -6.52
N GLY A 130 6.55 -5.33 -7.60
CA GLY A 130 5.95 -5.00 -8.90
C GLY A 130 5.04 -6.11 -9.47
N THR A 131 5.11 -7.30 -8.90
CA THR A 131 4.23 -8.43 -9.21
C THR A 131 2.77 -8.20 -8.88
N THR A 132 2.43 -7.22 -8.07
CA THR A 132 1.06 -6.82 -7.75
C THR A 132 0.22 -6.57 -9.01
N ILE A 133 0.79 -5.91 -10.02
CA ILE A 133 0.08 -5.59 -11.26
C ILE A 133 -0.13 -6.78 -12.20
N TYR A 134 0.52 -7.92 -11.96
CA TYR A 134 0.34 -9.13 -12.80
C TYR A 134 -0.80 -10.02 -12.32
N ASN A 135 -1.11 -10.03 -11.03
CA ASN A 135 -2.14 -10.88 -10.44
C ASN A 135 -3.04 -10.09 -9.47
N PRO A 136 -3.59 -8.92 -9.87
CA PRO A 136 -4.38 -8.08 -8.97
C PRO A 136 -5.63 -8.81 -8.49
N ASP A 137 -6.30 -9.59 -9.33
CA ASP A 137 -7.53 -10.32 -8.99
C ASP A 137 -7.32 -11.28 -7.82
N GLN A 138 -6.20 -12.02 -7.81
CA GLN A 138 -5.87 -12.91 -6.70
C GLN A 138 -5.66 -12.14 -5.39
N ILE A 139 -5.03 -10.96 -5.45
CA ILE A 139 -4.81 -10.14 -4.27
C ILE A 139 -6.14 -9.56 -3.77
N ILE A 140 -7.01 -9.11 -4.69
CA ILE A 140 -8.36 -8.61 -4.38
C ILE A 140 -9.15 -9.70 -3.64
N ASP A 141 -9.17 -10.92 -4.16
CA ASP A 141 -9.88 -12.05 -3.56
C ASP A 141 -9.32 -12.43 -2.18
N ILE A 142 -7.99 -12.51 -2.05
CA ILE A 142 -7.33 -12.89 -0.80
C ILE A 142 -7.57 -11.85 0.29
N LEU A 143 -7.46 -10.57 -0.04
CA LEU A 143 -7.62 -9.46 0.89
C LEU A 143 -9.07 -8.99 1.01
N GLN A 144 -10.00 -9.57 0.23
CA GLN A 144 -11.42 -9.21 0.19
C GLN A 144 -11.62 -7.70 -0.06
N LEU A 145 -10.89 -7.18 -1.06
CA LEU A 145 -11.01 -5.77 -1.42
C LEU A 145 -12.39 -5.48 -2.01
N PRO A 146 -13.05 -4.40 -1.59
CA PRO A 146 -14.33 -4.03 -2.15
C PRO A 146 -14.19 -3.51 -3.59
N GLU A 147 -15.32 -3.42 -4.28
CA GLU A 147 -15.40 -2.76 -5.57
C GLU A 147 -14.75 -1.35 -5.55
N LEU A 148 -14.14 -0.93 -6.64
CA LEU A 148 -13.37 0.33 -6.78
C LEU A 148 -12.12 0.43 -5.87
N VAL A 149 -11.60 -0.69 -5.39
CA VAL A 149 -10.31 -0.75 -4.69
C VAL A 149 -9.38 -1.71 -5.43
N MET A 150 -8.22 -1.22 -5.82
CA MET A 150 -7.22 -1.99 -6.57
C MET A 150 -5.86 -1.94 -5.87
N PRO A 151 -5.21 -3.10 -5.67
CA PRO A 151 -3.89 -3.15 -5.01
C PRO A 151 -2.79 -2.62 -5.92
#